data_ca3d5569745ee932ca3f2ef0ab3fd146
#
_entry.id   ca3d5569745ee932ca3f2ef0ab3fd146
#
_cell.length_a   1.000
_cell.length_b   1.000
_cell.length_c   1.000
_cell.angle_alpha   90.00
_cell.angle_beta   90.00
_cell.angle_gamma   90.00
#
_symmetry.space_group_name_H-M   'P 1'
#
loop_
_entity.id
_entity.type
_entity.pdbx_description
1 polymer ?
#
loop_
_entity_poly.entity_id
_entity_poly.type
_entity_poly.pdbx_seq_one_letter_code
_entity_poly.pdbx_strand_id
1 'polypeptide(L)'
;MFRKILNKFNPIIYIQIWENRIRVVDTKTGKEFDEKPYLLTRENSKGVKVVAAIGNNAQHATSSNEESINPFSHPRFLLNNFFVAEKILQHAIYTLIGKFSLRPAPTIVIHPMEKIEGGLSQIEDRAFRELALGAGAYDVVVYTGSPLCIKSIDIENLKKLDDIVSASSI
;
A
#
# COMPACT_ATOMS: atom_id res chain seq x y z
N MET A 1 -8.76 -28.32 2.15
CA MET A 1 -9.77 -27.93 3.16
C MET A 1 -9.17 -27.06 4.26
N PHE A 2 -8.08 -27.43 4.90
CA PHE A 2 -7.42 -26.63 5.95
C PHE A 2 -6.96 -25.22 5.53
N ARG A 3 -6.49 -25.04 4.31
CA ARG A 3 -6.01 -23.74 3.78
C ARG A 3 -7.15 -22.69 3.67
N LYS A 4 -8.39 -23.10 3.34
CA LYS A 4 -9.55 -22.20 3.25
C LYS A 4 -10.05 -21.74 4.63
N ILE A 5 -9.85 -22.55 5.68
CA ILE A 5 -10.28 -22.21 7.05
C ILE A 5 -9.30 -21.20 7.65
N LEU A 6 -8.00 -21.35 7.42
CA LEU A 6 -6.96 -20.41 7.88
C LEU A 6 -7.10 -19.01 7.26
N ASN A 7 -7.49 -18.91 5.98
CA ASN A 7 -7.69 -17.62 5.30
C ASN A 7 -8.80 -16.75 5.93
N LYS A 8 -9.78 -17.36 6.61
CA LYS A 8 -10.86 -16.64 7.30
C LYS A 8 -10.38 -15.87 8.54
N PHE A 9 -9.18 -16.17 9.03
CA PHE A 9 -8.58 -15.54 10.22
C PHE A 9 -7.48 -14.52 9.91
N ASN A 10 -7.07 -14.41 8.65
CA ASN A 10 -6.06 -13.42 8.27
C ASN A 10 -6.62 -12.01 8.43
N PRO A 11 -5.86 -11.08 9.02
CA PRO A 11 -6.28 -9.69 9.06
C PRO A 11 -6.39 -9.15 7.63
N ILE A 12 -7.40 -8.32 7.41
CA ILE A 12 -7.60 -7.62 6.15
C ILE A 12 -7.11 -6.20 6.35
N ILE A 13 -6.17 -5.78 5.51
CA ILE A 13 -5.67 -4.41 5.45
C ILE A 13 -6.21 -3.78 4.16
N TYR A 14 -6.90 -2.66 4.29
CA TYR A 14 -7.37 -1.88 3.15
C TYR A 14 -6.49 -0.67 2.96
N ILE A 15 -5.89 -0.56 1.76
CA ILE A 15 -4.95 0.51 1.40
C ILE A 15 -5.56 1.33 0.27
N GLN A 16 -5.73 2.62 0.50
CA GLN A 16 -6.14 3.60 -0.49
C GLN A 16 -4.96 4.53 -0.79
N ILE A 17 -4.67 4.76 -2.08
CA ILE A 17 -3.53 5.53 -2.54
C ILE A 17 -3.99 6.65 -3.48
N TRP A 18 -3.73 7.89 -3.07
CA TRP A 18 -3.82 9.09 -3.90
C TRP A 18 -2.42 9.67 -4.10
N GLU A 19 -2.29 10.63 -4.97
CA GLU A 19 -1.03 11.35 -5.17
C GLU A 19 -0.50 11.99 -3.87
N ASN A 20 -1.40 12.59 -3.09
CA ASN A 20 -1.04 13.35 -1.89
C ASN A 20 -1.56 12.76 -0.58
N ARG A 21 -2.06 11.54 -0.59
CA ARG A 21 -2.59 10.86 0.60
C ARG A 21 -2.43 9.36 0.48
N ILE A 22 -2.08 8.75 1.58
CA ILE A 22 -2.15 7.29 1.75
C ILE A 22 -2.94 6.98 3.01
N ARG A 23 -3.94 6.10 2.88
CA ARG A 23 -4.74 5.63 3.99
C ARG A 23 -4.68 4.11 4.07
N VAL A 24 -4.22 3.61 5.20
CA VAL A 24 -4.09 2.17 5.47
C VAL A 24 -4.92 1.85 6.69
N VAL A 25 -5.83 0.88 6.59
CA VAL A 25 -6.78 0.54 7.65
C VAL A 25 -6.73 -0.95 7.96
N ASP A 26 -6.53 -1.29 9.22
CA ASP A 26 -6.82 -2.62 9.74
C ASP A 26 -8.34 -2.76 9.93
N THR A 27 -9.00 -3.51 9.05
CA THR A 27 -10.46 -3.62 9.02
C THR A 27 -11.03 -4.28 10.28
N LYS A 28 -10.23 -5.07 10.99
CA LYS A 28 -10.63 -5.78 12.20
C LYS A 28 -10.63 -4.87 13.42
N THR A 29 -9.62 -4.03 13.56
CA THR A 29 -9.46 -3.15 14.72
C THR A 29 -9.98 -1.74 14.49
N GLY A 30 -10.16 -1.34 13.23
CA GLY A 30 -10.49 0.02 12.83
C GLY A 30 -9.35 1.02 13.01
N LYS A 31 -8.15 0.57 13.38
CA LYS A 31 -6.97 1.44 13.43
C LYS A 31 -6.58 1.84 12.02
N GLU A 32 -6.14 3.08 11.86
CA GLU A 32 -5.72 3.59 10.57
C GLU A 32 -4.43 4.41 10.65
N PHE A 33 -3.70 4.39 9.55
CA PHE A 33 -2.62 5.30 9.21
C PHE A 33 -3.12 6.14 8.04
N ASP A 34 -3.22 7.46 8.22
CA ASP A 34 -3.78 8.38 7.23
C ASP A 34 -2.88 9.62 7.16
N GLU A 35 -1.96 9.60 6.20
CA GLU A 35 -0.92 10.62 6.09
C GLU A 35 -0.57 10.93 4.63
N LYS A 36 0.26 11.95 4.41
CA LYS A 36 0.87 12.23 3.11
C LYS A 36 1.93 11.18 2.79
N PRO A 37 2.04 10.71 1.54
CA PRO A 37 2.94 9.62 1.16
C PRO A 37 4.37 10.11 0.88
N TYR A 38 5.00 10.74 1.87
CA TYR A 38 6.38 11.21 1.77
C TYR A 38 7.34 10.33 2.56
N LEU A 39 8.53 10.16 2.03
CA LEU A 39 9.68 9.57 2.70
C LEU A 39 10.84 10.55 2.64
N LEU A 40 11.38 10.90 3.81
CA LEU A 40 12.56 11.75 3.95
C LEU A 40 13.78 10.87 4.14
N THR A 41 14.77 11.04 3.29
CA THR A 41 16.10 10.46 3.50
C THR A 41 17.06 11.52 4.00
N ARG A 42 18.05 11.08 4.78
CA ARG A 42 19.17 11.90 5.23
C ARG A 42 20.48 11.18 4.96
N GLU A 43 21.46 11.88 4.46
CA GLU A 43 22.82 11.37 4.33
C GLU A 43 23.54 11.41 5.68
N ASN A 44 24.05 10.27 6.12
CA ASN A 44 24.82 10.18 7.36
C ASN A 44 26.30 10.60 7.14
N SER A 45 27.10 10.63 8.21
CA SER A 45 28.52 10.99 8.19
C SER A 45 29.39 10.12 7.28
N LYS A 46 28.88 8.97 6.82
CA LYS A 46 29.56 8.04 5.91
C LYS A 46 29.08 8.16 4.46
N GLY A 47 28.26 9.15 4.12
CA GLY A 47 27.68 9.33 2.80
C GLY A 47 26.57 8.34 2.44
N VAL A 48 26.00 7.65 3.42
CA VAL A 48 24.92 6.66 3.21
C VAL A 48 23.57 7.30 3.49
N LYS A 49 22.64 7.21 2.52
CA LYS A 49 21.26 7.66 2.70
C LYS A 49 20.52 6.71 3.63
N VAL A 50 19.93 7.25 4.68
CA VAL A 50 19.08 6.54 5.66
C VAL A 50 17.70 7.17 5.70
N VAL A 51 16.67 6.40 6.02
CA VAL A 51 15.31 6.93 6.20
C VAL A 51 15.28 7.73 7.50
N ALA A 52 14.95 9.02 7.40
CA ALA A 52 14.86 9.94 8.52
C ALA A 52 13.41 10.11 9.04
N ALA A 53 12.43 10.14 8.13
CA ALA A 53 11.02 10.25 8.47
C ALA A 53 10.14 9.64 7.38
N ILE A 54 8.90 9.30 7.72
CA ILE A 54 7.85 8.86 6.79
C ILE A 54 6.54 9.57 7.18
N GLY A 55 5.71 9.87 6.18
CA GLY A 55 4.41 10.49 6.38
C GLY A 55 4.49 12.02 6.39
N ASN A 56 3.60 12.65 7.15
CA ASN A 56 3.46 14.11 7.22
C ASN A 56 4.75 14.82 7.60
N ASN A 57 5.55 14.22 8.48
CA ASN A 57 6.81 14.79 8.95
C ASN A 57 7.96 14.69 7.92
N ALA A 58 7.73 13.95 6.83
CA ALA A 58 8.70 13.75 5.75
C ALA A 58 8.51 14.71 4.57
N GLN A 59 7.50 15.59 4.60
CA GLN A 59 7.12 16.40 3.44
C GLN A 59 8.18 17.42 3.01
N HIS A 60 8.95 17.94 3.95
CA HIS A 60 9.92 19.01 3.69
C HIS A 60 11.31 18.61 4.16
N ALA A 61 12.28 18.66 3.24
CA ALA A 61 13.70 18.64 3.58
C ALA A 61 14.09 19.98 4.22
N THR A 62 14.79 19.92 5.35
CA THR A 62 15.21 21.11 6.12
C THR A 62 16.70 21.43 5.97
N SER A 63 17.45 20.51 5.38
CA SER A 63 18.90 20.65 5.17
C SER A 63 19.36 20.09 3.82
N SER A 64 20.53 20.49 3.37
CA SER A 64 21.08 20.10 2.05
C SER A 64 21.43 18.61 1.93
N ASN A 65 21.54 17.90 3.05
CA ASN A 65 21.77 16.45 3.09
C ASN A 65 20.50 15.64 3.23
N GLU A 66 19.32 16.27 3.09
CA GLU A 66 18.01 15.65 3.13
C GLU A 66 17.33 15.70 1.78
N GLU A 67 16.55 14.67 1.48
CA GLU A 67 15.70 14.57 0.28
C GLU A 67 14.34 14.02 0.64
N SER A 68 13.28 14.77 0.29
CA SER A 68 11.89 14.36 0.47
C SER A 68 11.33 13.80 -0.85
N ILE A 69 10.81 12.58 -0.82
CA ILE A 69 10.36 11.86 -2.01
C ILE A 69 8.90 11.44 -1.82
N ASN A 70 8.05 11.80 -2.80
CA ASN A 70 6.71 11.26 -2.95
C ASN A 70 6.69 10.26 -4.12
N PRO A 71 6.45 8.96 -3.89
CA PRO A 71 6.50 7.94 -4.93
C PRO A 71 5.26 7.91 -5.83
N PHE A 72 4.26 8.76 -5.57
CA PHE A 72 2.98 8.80 -6.30
C PHE A 72 2.75 10.09 -7.09
N SER A 73 3.76 10.93 -7.22
CA SER A 73 3.65 12.29 -7.78
C SER A 73 3.87 12.39 -9.29
N HIS A 74 3.96 11.27 -10.03
CA HIS A 74 4.15 11.32 -11.47
C HIS A 74 2.85 11.74 -12.20
N PRO A 75 2.90 12.60 -13.25
CA PRO A 75 1.70 13.14 -13.88
C PRO A 75 0.83 12.11 -14.63
N ARG A 76 1.40 10.98 -15.08
CA ARG A 76 0.68 10.00 -15.93
C ARG A 76 0.28 8.71 -15.23
N PHE A 77 1.03 8.28 -14.23
CA PHE A 77 0.79 7.05 -13.50
C PHE A 77 0.97 7.27 -12.01
N LEU A 78 0.21 6.57 -11.21
CA LEU A 78 0.20 6.80 -9.77
C LEU A 78 1.50 6.35 -9.11
N LEU A 79 2.02 5.18 -9.43
CA LEU A 79 3.23 4.63 -8.82
C LEU A 79 4.46 4.88 -9.70
N ASN A 80 5.40 5.72 -9.25
CA ASN A 80 6.63 6.04 -9.99
C ASN A 80 7.94 5.65 -9.28
N ASN A 81 7.90 5.43 -7.97
CA ASN A 81 9.07 4.98 -7.21
C ASN A 81 8.69 3.82 -6.31
N PHE A 82 8.89 2.61 -6.84
CA PHE A 82 8.47 1.37 -6.19
C PHE A 82 9.11 1.19 -4.81
N PHE A 83 10.42 1.37 -4.69
CA PHE A 83 11.14 1.13 -3.43
C PHE A 83 10.75 2.10 -2.32
N VAL A 84 10.52 3.36 -2.68
CA VAL A 84 10.05 4.37 -1.71
C VAL A 84 8.62 4.05 -1.27
N ALA A 85 7.73 3.70 -2.21
CA ALA A 85 6.37 3.30 -1.92
C ALA A 85 6.31 2.07 -1.00
N GLU A 86 7.13 1.06 -1.28
CA GLU A 86 7.23 -0.16 -0.45
C GLU A 86 7.64 0.18 1.00
N LYS A 87 8.63 1.05 1.19
CA LYS A 87 9.04 1.50 2.53
C LYS A 87 7.94 2.23 3.27
N ILE A 88 7.17 3.08 2.59
CA ILE A 88 6.03 3.79 3.17
C ILE A 88 4.96 2.79 3.60
N LEU A 89 4.59 1.81 2.74
CA LEU A 89 3.60 0.79 3.07
C LEU A 89 4.05 -0.11 4.22
N GLN A 90 5.31 -0.57 4.22
CA GLN A 90 5.89 -1.33 5.33
C GLN A 90 5.77 -0.57 6.65
N HIS A 91 6.12 0.72 6.65
CA HIS A 91 6.01 1.58 7.83
C HIS A 91 4.55 1.70 8.31
N ALA A 92 3.61 1.98 7.40
CA ALA A 92 2.19 2.13 7.71
C ALA A 92 1.62 0.84 8.32
N ILE A 93 1.89 -0.31 7.71
CA ILE A 93 1.43 -1.61 8.20
C ILE A 93 2.06 -1.92 9.57
N TYR A 94 3.36 -1.70 9.75
CA TYR A 94 4.02 -1.93 11.04
C TYR A 94 3.48 -1.02 12.15
N THR A 95 3.09 0.20 11.82
CA THR A 95 2.46 1.12 12.77
C THR A 95 1.11 0.58 13.25
N LEU A 96 0.35 -0.08 12.37
CA LEU A 96 -0.98 -0.60 12.71
C LEU A 96 -0.93 -1.94 13.45
N ILE A 97 -0.11 -2.90 12.99
CA ILE A 97 -0.14 -4.27 13.49
C ILE A 97 1.05 -4.64 14.36
N GLY A 98 2.07 -3.77 14.42
CA GLY A 98 3.31 -4.01 15.16
C GLY A 98 4.33 -4.84 14.38
N LYS A 99 5.62 -4.49 14.54
CA LYS A 99 6.75 -5.08 13.79
C LYS A 99 7.00 -6.56 14.09
N PHE A 100 6.66 -7.01 15.29
CA PHE A 100 6.85 -8.38 15.78
C PHE A 100 5.54 -9.05 16.16
N SER A 101 4.48 -8.77 15.41
CA SER A 101 3.18 -9.40 15.66
C SER A 101 3.24 -10.89 15.37
N LEU A 102 2.73 -11.71 16.30
CA LEU A 102 2.46 -13.14 16.09
C LEU A 102 1.22 -13.37 15.21
N ARG A 103 0.66 -12.30 14.66
CA ARG A 103 -0.50 -12.40 13.75
C ARG A 103 -0.07 -12.99 12.41
N PRO A 104 -0.93 -13.77 11.75
CA PRO A 104 -0.67 -14.20 10.39
C PRO A 104 -0.55 -13.00 9.45
N ALA A 105 0.21 -13.15 8.36
CA ALA A 105 0.36 -12.13 7.35
C ALA A 105 -1.00 -11.74 6.75
N PRO A 106 -1.25 -10.43 6.52
CA PRO A 106 -2.57 -9.95 6.10
C PRO A 106 -2.91 -10.31 4.65
N THR A 107 -4.20 -10.36 4.34
CA THR A 107 -4.69 -10.11 2.99
C THR A 107 -4.77 -8.60 2.79
N ILE A 108 -4.16 -8.08 1.74
CA ILE A 108 -4.18 -6.65 1.43
C ILE A 108 -5.11 -6.40 0.24
N VAL A 109 -6.08 -5.50 0.44
CA VAL A 109 -6.82 -4.87 -0.65
C VAL A 109 -6.14 -3.54 -0.95
N ILE A 110 -5.46 -3.45 -2.09
CA ILE A 110 -4.79 -2.22 -2.54
C ILE A 110 -5.67 -1.51 -3.58
N HIS A 111 -5.96 -0.24 -3.33
CA HIS A 111 -6.90 0.56 -4.08
C HIS A 111 -6.26 1.86 -4.56
N PRO A 112 -5.73 1.90 -5.79
CA PRO A 112 -5.38 3.15 -6.45
C PRO A 112 -6.63 4.01 -6.64
N MET A 113 -6.58 5.26 -6.18
CA MET A 113 -7.74 6.16 -6.14
C MET A 113 -7.71 7.22 -7.24
N GLU A 114 -6.60 7.35 -7.94
CA GLU A 114 -6.35 8.36 -8.97
C GLU A 114 -5.59 7.74 -10.14
N LYS A 115 -5.69 8.39 -11.31
CA LYS A 115 -4.96 8.00 -12.54
C LYS A 115 -5.29 6.56 -13.00
N ILE A 116 -6.55 6.19 -12.85
CA ILE A 116 -7.10 4.88 -13.19
C ILE A 116 -8.11 4.94 -14.34
N GLU A 117 -8.18 6.05 -15.05
CA GLU A 117 -9.08 6.23 -16.18
C GLU A 117 -8.78 5.22 -17.30
N GLY A 118 -9.78 4.43 -17.65
CA GLY A 118 -9.63 3.33 -18.60
C GLY A 118 -9.13 2.02 -18.00
N GLY A 119 -8.98 1.94 -16.66
CA GLY A 119 -8.46 0.79 -15.93
C GLY A 119 -6.94 0.81 -15.80
N LEU A 120 -6.40 -0.07 -14.97
CA LEU A 120 -4.96 -0.27 -14.84
C LEU A 120 -4.42 -1.09 -16.03
N SER A 121 -3.24 -0.71 -16.51
CA SER A 121 -2.47 -1.59 -17.39
C SER A 121 -2.01 -2.84 -16.62
N GLN A 122 -1.68 -3.91 -17.34
CA GLN A 122 -1.13 -5.13 -16.72
C GLN A 122 0.14 -4.85 -15.90
N ILE A 123 0.95 -3.87 -16.33
CA ILE A 123 2.18 -3.48 -15.64
C ILE A 123 1.84 -2.79 -14.31
N GLU A 124 0.87 -1.88 -14.33
CA GLU A 124 0.43 -1.17 -13.12
C GLU A 124 -0.24 -2.12 -12.12
N ASP A 125 -1.12 -3.02 -12.58
CA ASP A 125 -1.73 -4.04 -11.73
C ASP A 125 -0.66 -4.89 -11.06
N ARG A 126 0.29 -5.41 -11.83
CA ARG A 126 1.41 -6.19 -11.30
C ARG A 126 2.26 -5.39 -10.32
N ALA A 127 2.53 -4.13 -10.61
CA ALA A 127 3.32 -3.27 -9.73
C ALA A 127 2.62 -3.07 -8.37
N PHE A 128 1.30 -2.86 -8.34
CA PHE A 128 0.55 -2.76 -7.09
C PHE A 128 0.49 -4.08 -6.31
N ARG A 129 0.39 -5.23 -7.01
CA ARG A 129 0.46 -6.55 -6.36
C ARG A 129 1.81 -6.77 -5.70
N GLU A 130 2.89 -6.57 -6.43
CA GLU A 130 4.26 -6.73 -5.92
C GLU A 130 4.54 -5.75 -4.77
N LEU A 131 4.02 -4.53 -4.85
CA LEU A 131 4.12 -3.53 -3.78
C LEU A 131 3.47 -4.01 -2.48
N ALA A 132 2.26 -4.57 -2.57
CA ALA A 132 1.56 -5.11 -1.41
C ALA A 132 2.24 -6.36 -0.85
N LEU A 133 2.74 -7.26 -1.71
CA LEU A 133 3.52 -8.43 -1.30
C LEU A 133 4.81 -8.01 -0.59
N GLY A 134 5.56 -7.05 -1.14
CA GLY A 134 6.76 -6.49 -0.54
C GLY A 134 6.51 -5.80 0.80
N ALA A 135 5.30 -5.26 1.00
CA ALA A 135 4.86 -4.70 2.28
C ALA A 135 4.44 -5.77 3.31
N GLY A 136 4.44 -7.05 2.96
CA GLY A 136 4.19 -8.17 3.86
C GLY A 136 2.84 -8.85 3.72
N ALA A 137 2.14 -8.67 2.59
CA ALA A 137 0.90 -9.39 2.33
C ALA A 137 1.14 -10.89 2.14
N TYR A 138 0.22 -11.71 2.66
CA TYR A 138 0.08 -13.12 2.28
C TYR A 138 -0.66 -13.26 0.95
N ASP A 139 -1.63 -12.37 0.72
CA ASP A 139 -2.51 -12.41 -0.45
C ASP A 139 -2.94 -10.98 -0.81
N VAL A 140 -3.18 -10.71 -2.10
CA VAL A 140 -3.42 -9.36 -2.60
C VAL A 140 -4.63 -9.34 -3.53
N VAL A 141 -5.46 -8.33 -3.35
CA VAL A 141 -6.52 -7.94 -4.28
C VAL A 141 -6.22 -6.52 -4.75
N VAL A 142 -6.09 -6.31 -6.05
CA VAL A 142 -6.04 -4.97 -6.65
C VAL A 142 -7.47 -4.56 -7.00
N TYR A 143 -7.90 -3.42 -6.48
CA TYR A 143 -9.29 -2.96 -6.63
C TYR A 143 -9.34 -1.54 -7.17
N THR A 144 -10.17 -1.28 -8.17
CA THR A 144 -10.29 0.02 -8.86
C THR A 144 -11.72 0.57 -8.88
N GLY A 145 -12.63 -0.04 -8.10
CA GLY A 145 -14.03 0.39 -8.03
C GLY A 145 -14.28 1.57 -7.09
N SER A 146 -15.52 1.75 -6.67
CA SER A 146 -15.89 2.77 -5.68
C SER A 146 -15.28 2.47 -4.30
N PRO A 147 -15.03 3.49 -3.45
CA PRO A 147 -14.52 3.28 -2.11
C PRO A 147 -15.31 2.25 -1.32
N LEU A 148 -14.61 1.30 -0.71
CA LEU A 148 -15.22 0.20 0.04
C LEU A 148 -15.63 0.64 1.45
N CYS A 149 -16.75 0.11 1.92
CA CYS A 149 -17.12 0.23 3.33
C CYS A 149 -16.29 -0.76 4.16
N ILE A 150 -15.43 -0.24 5.05
CA ILE A 150 -14.47 -1.02 5.84
C ILE A 150 -15.14 -2.17 6.61
N LYS A 151 -16.37 -1.94 7.13
CA LYS A 151 -17.09 -2.92 7.92
C LYS A 151 -17.71 -4.07 7.12
N SER A 152 -17.80 -3.95 5.81
CA SER A 152 -18.47 -4.90 4.91
C SER A 152 -17.57 -5.38 3.76
N ILE A 153 -16.25 -5.37 3.93
CA ILE A 153 -15.33 -5.88 2.92
C ILE A 153 -15.48 -7.41 2.82
N ASP A 154 -15.95 -7.86 1.66
CA ASP A 154 -16.08 -9.28 1.31
C ASP A 154 -14.92 -9.66 0.37
N ILE A 155 -13.87 -10.25 0.93
CA ILE A 155 -12.66 -10.65 0.21
C ILE A 155 -12.95 -11.69 -0.87
N GLU A 156 -13.86 -12.64 -0.63
CA GLU A 156 -14.17 -13.68 -1.62
C GLU A 156 -14.84 -13.07 -2.87
N ASN A 157 -15.71 -12.09 -2.68
CA ASN A 157 -16.33 -11.36 -3.79
C ASN A 157 -15.32 -10.47 -4.51
N LEU A 158 -14.46 -9.76 -3.78
CA LEU A 158 -13.43 -8.92 -4.38
C LEU A 158 -12.43 -9.72 -5.19
N LYS A 159 -12.01 -10.91 -4.75
CA LYS A 159 -11.14 -11.80 -5.52
C LYS A 159 -11.77 -12.24 -6.83
N LYS A 160 -13.05 -12.59 -6.83
CA LYS A 160 -13.75 -12.95 -8.08
C LYS A 160 -13.79 -11.78 -9.08
N LEU A 161 -13.99 -10.55 -8.59
CA LEU A 161 -13.96 -9.36 -9.43
C LEU A 161 -12.56 -9.11 -9.99
N ASP A 162 -11.53 -9.25 -9.18
CA ASP A 162 -10.13 -9.10 -9.55
C ASP A 162 -9.71 -10.14 -10.60
N ASP A 163 -10.09 -11.40 -10.43
CA ASP A 163 -9.85 -12.48 -11.41
C ASP A 163 -10.52 -12.18 -12.77
N ILE A 164 -11.74 -11.64 -12.77
CA ILE A 164 -12.47 -11.26 -14.00
C ILE A 164 -11.75 -10.12 -14.72
N VAL A 165 -11.33 -9.07 -13.99
CA VAL A 165 -10.61 -7.91 -14.56
C VAL A 165 -9.28 -8.37 -15.15
N SER A 166 -8.52 -9.19 -14.44
CA SER A 166 -7.25 -9.73 -14.90
C SER A 166 -7.39 -10.60 -16.15
N ALA A 167 -8.46 -11.39 -16.26
CA ALA A 167 -8.76 -12.23 -17.42
C ALA A 167 -9.23 -11.43 -18.64
N SER A 168 -9.91 -10.30 -18.45
CA SER A 168 -10.42 -9.45 -19.55
C SER A 168 -9.35 -8.52 -20.15
N SER A 169 -8.18 -8.46 -19.56
CA SER A 169 -7.03 -7.66 -20.02
C SER A 169 -6.11 -8.45 -20.99
N ILE A 170 -6.51 -9.65 -21.39
CA ILE A 170 -5.85 -10.50 -22.41
C ILE A 170 -6.54 -10.31 -23.76
#